data_d4fdf648642e606e655f12f8f9950fd9
#
_entry.id   d4fdf648642e606e655f12f8f9950fd9
#
_cell.length_a   1.000
_cell.length_b   1.000
_cell.length_c   1.000
_cell.angle_alpha   90.00
_cell.angle_beta   90.00
_cell.angle_gamma   90.00
#
_symmetry.space_group_name_H-M   'P 1'
#
loop_
_entity.id
_entity.type
_entity.pdbx_description
1 polymer ?
#
loop_
_entity_poly.entity_id
_entity_poly.type
_entity_poly.pdbx_seq_one_letter_code
_entity_poly.pdbx_strand_id
1 'polypeptide(L)'
;MSAVTTTLSVTLVGCGGLDAAGSGGDASATKGDDITVGLLLPEKANPQYEQFHYPVIKAKVASLTRGRGRVEYANADADAGEQARQLQQMINAEVDVILLDPVDAHAIADGVRKAEDAGIPVIAYDRPAEGPIDAYITFDNELVGEVQGRSLLQALGEDAGISDKIVMMNGSPTDPNAQQFKAGALRTLDGKVTIAKSFDTEDWKPQNAEKNMTEAINKIGKNDIKAVYAANDGLAGGVIEALKAAGVTDLPPITGQDAELPAVRRIVTGEQYMSVYKPYPQEAERAAEMAVAKAQGKDIQFDALTRDRVDSPTHKGIAAHLVPVVAVTKDNIKDTVVSDGMYEVSDICTPSLAADCTATGLRK
;
A
#
# COMPACT_ATOMS: atom_id res chain seq x y z
N MET A 1 46.15 34.97 -72.60
CA MET A 1 45.60 33.68 -72.19
C MET A 1 44.58 33.98 -71.14
N SER A 2 43.29 34.10 -71.53
CA SER A 2 42.20 34.52 -70.71
C SER A 2 41.46 33.28 -70.23
N ALA A 3 41.28 33.15 -68.96
CA ALA A 3 40.42 32.11 -68.32
C ALA A 3 39.05 32.72 -67.96
N VAL A 4 38.01 32.21 -68.59
CA VAL A 4 36.63 32.60 -68.39
C VAL A 4 36.09 31.67 -67.32
N THR A 5 35.57 32.23 -66.20
CA THR A 5 34.88 31.50 -65.12
C THR A 5 33.37 31.65 -65.31
N THR A 6 32.72 30.58 -65.64
CA THR A 6 31.25 30.55 -65.80
C THR A 6 30.61 30.14 -64.51
N THR A 7 29.80 31.02 -63.88
CA THR A 7 28.98 30.77 -62.77
C THR A 7 27.60 30.20 -63.17
N LEU A 8 27.28 29.02 -62.74
CA LEU A 8 25.98 28.34 -62.97
C LEU A 8 25.03 28.62 -61.82
N SER A 9 24.00 29.41 -62.04
CA SER A 9 22.91 29.65 -61.12
C SER A 9 21.80 28.60 -61.32
N VAL A 10 21.55 27.78 -60.34
CA VAL A 10 20.43 26.83 -60.35
C VAL A 10 19.27 27.44 -59.56
N THR A 11 18.20 27.79 -60.27
CA THR A 11 16.90 28.18 -59.73
C THR A 11 16.09 26.90 -59.55
N LEU A 12 15.80 26.54 -58.29
CA LEU A 12 14.79 25.53 -57.96
C LEU A 12 13.41 26.19 -57.85
N VAL A 13 12.58 25.94 -58.83
CA VAL A 13 11.11 26.11 -58.73
C VAL A 13 10.54 24.74 -58.36
N GLY A 14 9.94 24.65 -57.18
CA GLY A 14 9.23 23.47 -56.72
C GLY A 14 7.85 23.87 -56.25
N CYS A 15 6.86 23.85 -57.13
CA CYS A 15 5.45 23.73 -56.76
C CYS A 15 5.10 22.26 -56.61
N GLY A 16 4.47 21.90 -55.52
CA GLY A 16 3.88 20.59 -55.33
C GLY A 16 3.13 20.56 -54.03
N GLY A 17 1.94 21.14 -53.99
CA GLY A 17 0.97 20.88 -52.94
C GLY A 17 0.47 19.43 -53.05
N LEU A 18 0.61 18.68 -52.00
CA LEU A 18 -0.19 17.49 -51.73
C LEU A 18 -0.91 17.72 -50.43
N ASP A 19 -2.19 17.99 -50.52
CA ASP A 19 -3.13 17.87 -49.44
C ASP A 19 -3.18 16.42 -49.00
N ALA A 20 -2.43 16.09 -47.94
CA ALA A 20 -2.66 14.87 -47.16
C ALA A 20 -3.56 15.26 -46.01
N ALA A 21 -4.86 14.93 -46.16
CA ALA A 21 -5.77 14.84 -45.06
C ALA A 21 -5.26 13.71 -44.13
N GLY A 22 -4.38 14.07 -43.19
CA GLY A 22 -3.99 13.24 -42.07
C GLY A 22 -4.91 13.53 -40.90
N SER A 23 -5.68 12.52 -40.50
CA SER A 23 -6.41 12.48 -39.26
C SER A 23 -5.49 12.92 -38.13
N GLY A 24 -5.76 14.10 -37.57
CA GLY A 24 -5.13 14.57 -36.35
C GLY A 24 -5.53 13.65 -35.20
N GLY A 25 -4.66 12.72 -34.87
CA GLY A 25 -4.60 12.24 -33.52
C GLY A 25 -4.04 13.40 -32.71
N ASP A 26 -4.81 13.92 -31.78
CA ASP A 26 -4.33 14.87 -30.77
C ASP A 26 -3.17 14.21 -30.03
N ALA A 27 -1.94 14.54 -30.44
CA ALA A 27 -0.79 14.31 -29.61
C ALA A 27 -0.98 15.23 -28.40
N SER A 28 -1.47 14.68 -27.30
CA SER A 28 -1.56 15.38 -26.01
C SER A 28 -0.23 16.07 -25.77
N ALA A 29 -0.24 17.39 -25.69
CA ALA A 29 0.98 18.16 -25.47
C ALA A 29 1.59 17.68 -24.13
N THR A 30 2.79 17.11 -24.19
CA THR A 30 3.49 16.64 -22.97
C THR A 30 3.65 17.82 -22.03
N LYS A 31 3.03 17.74 -20.83
CA LYS A 31 3.25 18.73 -19.76
C LYS A 31 4.73 18.69 -19.34
N GLY A 32 5.27 19.85 -19.01
CA GLY A 32 6.62 19.97 -18.46
C GLY A 32 6.71 19.48 -17.02
N ASP A 33 7.67 20.03 -16.27
CA ASP A 33 7.88 19.66 -14.85
C ASP A 33 6.94 20.42 -13.89
N ASP A 34 6.14 21.39 -14.38
CA ASP A 34 5.19 22.16 -13.55
C ASP A 34 3.86 21.41 -13.48
N ILE A 35 3.80 20.43 -12.61
CA ILE A 35 2.65 19.54 -12.40
C ILE A 35 2.17 19.57 -10.96
N THR A 36 0.90 19.30 -10.77
CA THR A 36 0.27 19.12 -9.46
C THR A 36 -0.26 17.70 -9.32
N VAL A 37 0.23 16.98 -8.33
CA VAL A 37 -0.25 15.65 -7.95
C VAL A 37 -1.22 15.80 -6.79
N GLY A 38 -2.49 15.42 -6.95
CA GLY A 38 -3.42 15.26 -5.84
C GLY A 38 -3.12 13.96 -5.10
N LEU A 39 -2.97 14.01 -3.79
CA LEU A 39 -2.77 12.83 -2.94
C LEU A 39 -3.87 12.76 -1.89
N LEU A 40 -4.71 11.75 -1.99
CA LEU A 40 -5.82 11.49 -1.07
C LEU A 40 -5.56 10.22 -0.29
N LEU A 41 -5.35 10.36 1.04
CA LEU A 41 -5.11 9.25 1.97
C LEU A 41 -6.34 9.01 2.86
N PRO A 42 -6.57 7.73 3.29
CA PRO A 42 -7.85 7.36 3.86
C PRO A 42 -8.00 7.70 5.33
N GLU A 43 -6.94 7.56 6.13
CA GLU A 43 -7.05 7.56 7.59
C GLU A 43 -5.73 7.87 8.29
N LYS A 44 -5.80 8.12 9.61
CA LYS A 44 -4.65 8.36 10.48
C LYS A 44 -4.39 7.22 11.48
N ALA A 45 -5.29 6.22 11.52
CA ALA A 45 -5.15 5.10 12.44
C ALA A 45 -3.90 4.26 12.14
N ASN A 46 -3.56 4.14 10.86
CA ASN A 46 -2.32 3.50 10.40
C ASN A 46 -1.24 4.58 10.21
N PRO A 47 -0.18 4.58 10.99
CA PRO A 47 0.81 5.66 11.01
C PRO A 47 1.67 5.77 9.74
N GLN A 48 1.74 4.71 8.92
CA GLN A 48 2.53 4.70 7.69
C GLN A 48 2.18 5.84 6.74
N TYR A 49 0.91 6.26 6.69
CA TYR A 49 0.46 7.30 5.78
C TYR A 49 1.17 8.64 6.01
N GLU A 50 1.31 9.04 7.26
CA GLU A 50 1.98 10.28 7.64
C GLU A 50 3.51 10.11 7.77
N GLN A 51 3.98 8.92 8.12
CA GLN A 51 5.41 8.67 8.33
C GLN A 51 6.17 8.41 7.03
N PHE A 52 5.56 7.73 6.06
CA PHE A 52 6.23 7.29 4.84
C PHE A 52 5.53 7.78 3.58
N HIS A 53 4.23 7.52 3.40
CA HIS A 53 3.57 7.74 2.11
C HIS A 53 3.63 9.20 1.68
N TYR A 54 3.08 10.11 2.45
CA TYR A 54 3.06 11.53 2.09
C TYR A 54 4.46 12.15 1.94
N PRO A 55 5.39 12.04 2.91
CA PRO A 55 6.70 12.67 2.78
C PRO A 55 7.54 12.11 1.64
N VAL A 56 7.49 10.79 1.39
CA VAL A 56 8.24 10.15 0.30
C VAL A 56 7.68 10.56 -1.06
N ILE A 57 6.35 10.50 -1.26
CA ILE A 57 5.71 10.96 -2.50
C ILE A 57 6.06 12.42 -2.78
N LYS A 58 5.94 13.30 -1.79
CA LYS A 58 6.26 14.71 -1.92
C LYS A 58 7.71 14.94 -2.34
N ALA A 59 8.65 14.28 -1.67
CA ALA A 59 10.07 14.39 -1.98
C ALA A 59 10.40 13.87 -3.38
N LYS A 60 9.80 12.72 -3.76
CA LYS A 60 10.02 12.09 -5.06
C LYS A 60 9.45 12.91 -6.20
N VAL A 61 8.23 13.44 -6.08
CA VAL A 61 7.64 14.37 -7.07
C VAL A 61 8.54 15.57 -7.26
N ALA A 62 8.99 16.22 -6.19
CA ALA A 62 9.90 17.36 -6.29
C ALA A 62 11.22 16.98 -6.99
N SER A 63 11.79 15.83 -6.69
CA SER A 63 13.02 15.33 -7.33
C SER A 63 12.83 15.11 -8.83
N LEU A 64 11.76 14.42 -9.24
CA LEU A 64 11.48 14.08 -10.65
C LEU A 64 11.16 15.30 -11.51
N THR A 65 10.67 16.37 -10.90
CA THR A 65 10.24 17.62 -11.55
C THR A 65 11.19 18.78 -11.31
N ARG A 66 12.40 18.54 -10.79
CA ARG A 66 13.41 19.57 -10.49
C ARG A 66 12.89 20.67 -9.57
N GLY A 67 12.03 20.29 -8.59
CA GLY A 67 11.44 21.19 -7.61
C GLY A 67 10.26 22.03 -8.12
N ARG A 68 9.76 21.81 -9.34
CA ARG A 68 8.62 22.56 -9.91
C ARG A 68 7.28 21.90 -9.64
N GLY A 69 7.23 20.57 -9.57
CA GLY A 69 6.02 19.84 -9.23
C GLY A 69 5.68 19.95 -7.75
N ARG A 70 4.40 19.90 -7.44
CA ARG A 70 3.87 19.98 -6.08
C ARG A 70 2.86 18.86 -5.80
N VAL A 71 2.64 18.59 -4.53
CA VAL A 71 1.64 17.63 -4.06
C VAL A 71 0.59 18.38 -3.24
N GLU A 72 -0.65 18.34 -3.71
CA GLU A 72 -1.83 18.74 -2.96
C GLU A 72 -2.30 17.55 -2.14
N TYR A 73 -2.22 17.65 -0.82
CA TYR A 73 -2.45 16.54 0.10
C TYR A 73 -3.71 16.71 0.92
N ALA A 74 -4.48 15.63 1.07
CA ALA A 74 -5.57 15.54 2.01
C ALA A 74 -5.67 14.13 2.62
N ASN A 75 -6.18 14.05 3.86
CA ASN A 75 -6.46 12.81 4.56
C ASN A 75 -7.89 12.86 5.11
N ALA A 76 -8.66 11.83 4.84
CA ALA A 76 -10.08 11.78 5.15
C ALA A 76 -10.41 11.37 6.60
N ASP A 77 -9.43 10.93 7.37
CA ASP A 77 -9.57 10.47 8.75
C ASP A 77 -10.71 9.43 8.94
N ALA A 78 -10.76 8.47 8.01
CA ALA A 78 -11.76 7.40 7.90
C ALA A 78 -13.19 7.86 7.56
N ASP A 79 -13.39 9.08 7.07
CA ASP A 79 -14.70 9.59 6.62
C ASP A 79 -14.79 9.56 5.08
N ALA A 80 -15.57 8.61 4.54
CA ALA A 80 -15.77 8.46 3.10
C ALA A 80 -16.45 9.68 2.46
N GLY A 81 -17.35 10.38 3.19
CA GLY A 81 -17.98 11.61 2.73
C GLY A 81 -16.99 12.78 2.66
N GLU A 82 -16.07 12.87 3.63
CA GLU A 82 -14.96 13.82 3.60
C GLU A 82 -14.06 13.54 2.39
N GLN A 83 -13.68 12.28 2.16
CA GLN A 83 -12.83 11.93 1.03
C GLN A 83 -13.49 12.27 -0.32
N ALA A 84 -14.79 12.04 -0.47
CA ALA A 84 -15.52 12.44 -1.68
C ALA A 84 -15.49 13.97 -1.90
N ARG A 85 -15.57 14.77 -0.82
CA ARG A 85 -15.42 16.24 -0.89
C ARG A 85 -14.00 16.65 -1.26
N GLN A 86 -12.98 15.99 -0.69
CA GLN A 86 -11.58 16.23 -0.98
C GLN A 86 -11.26 15.90 -2.45
N LEU A 87 -11.77 14.78 -2.97
CA LEU A 87 -11.63 14.41 -4.39
C LEU A 87 -12.25 15.47 -5.30
N GLN A 88 -13.46 15.97 -4.96
CA GLN A 88 -14.08 17.05 -5.73
C GLN A 88 -13.27 18.36 -5.68
N GLN A 89 -12.60 18.65 -4.57
CA GLN A 89 -11.69 19.81 -4.47
C GLN A 89 -10.47 19.66 -5.38
N MET A 90 -9.87 18.46 -5.47
CA MET A 90 -8.76 18.18 -6.40
C MET A 90 -9.20 18.36 -7.86
N ILE A 91 -10.39 17.88 -8.21
CA ILE A 91 -10.97 18.07 -9.55
C ILE A 91 -11.17 19.56 -9.85
N ASN A 92 -11.75 20.32 -8.92
CA ASN A 92 -11.97 21.76 -9.08
C ASN A 92 -10.65 22.58 -9.14
N ALA A 93 -9.59 22.07 -8.51
CA ALA A 93 -8.25 22.66 -8.57
C ALA A 93 -7.48 22.26 -9.83
N GLU A 94 -8.09 21.45 -10.70
CA GLU A 94 -7.52 20.99 -11.98
C GLU A 94 -6.11 20.38 -11.80
N VAL A 95 -5.97 19.51 -10.77
CA VAL A 95 -4.70 18.77 -10.58
C VAL A 95 -4.40 17.89 -11.81
N ASP A 96 -3.14 17.59 -12.06
CA ASP A 96 -2.71 16.89 -13.28
C ASP A 96 -2.89 15.37 -13.21
N VAL A 97 -2.93 14.82 -12.00
CA VAL A 97 -3.13 13.40 -11.71
C VAL A 97 -3.52 13.25 -10.25
N ILE A 98 -4.29 12.23 -9.92
CA ILE A 98 -4.70 11.90 -8.56
C ILE A 98 -4.13 10.53 -8.17
N LEU A 99 -3.42 10.48 -7.04
CA LEU A 99 -3.14 9.27 -6.28
C LEU A 99 -4.24 9.13 -5.22
N LEU A 100 -5.02 8.07 -5.31
CA LEU A 100 -6.20 7.85 -4.47
C LEU A 100 -6.10 6.54 -3.70
N ASP A 101 -5.99 6.65 -2.38
CA ASP A 101 -6.15 5.54 -1.44
C ASP A 101 -7.52 5.68 -0.76
N PRO A 102 -8.53 4.88 -1.14
CA PRO A 102 -9.89 5.12 -0.73
C PRO A 102 -10.19 4.65 0.71
N VAL A 103 -11.01 5.43 1.42
CA VAL A 103 -11.65 4.99 2.69
C VAL A 103 -12.62 3.84 2.40
N ASP A 104 -13.43 3.99 1.35
CA ASP A 104 -14.40 3.03 0.86
C ASP A 104 -14.31 2.98 -0.67
N ALA A 105 -13.89 1.81 -1.18
CA ALA A 105 -13.65 1.62 -2.61
C ALA A 105 -14.90 1.82 -3.46
N HIS A 106 -16.08 1.46 -2.93
CA HIS A 106 -17.36 1.58 -3.63
C HIS A 106 -17.91 3.00 -3.56
N ALA A 107 -17.88 3.62 -2.38
CA ALA A 107 -18.43 4.96 -2.17
C ALA A 107 -17.72 6.04 -3.00
N ILE A 108 -16.44 5.87 -3.31
CA ILE A 108 -15.63 6.83 -4.08
C ILE A 108 -15.86 6.77 -5.60
N ALA A 109 -16.50 5.70 -6.11
CA ALA A 109 -16.62 5.42 -7.55
C ALA A 109 -17.20 6.55 -8.39
N ASP A 110 -18.20 7.29 -7.88
CA ASP A 110 -18.79 8.45 -8.57
C ASP A 110 -17.78 9.59 -8.69
N GLY A 111 -16.94 9.78 -7.69
CA GLY A 111 -15.87 10.77 -7.71
C GLY A 111 -14.80 10.42 -8.76
N VAL A 112 -14.44 9.14 -8.87
CA VAL A 112 -13.47 8.65 -9.88
C VAL A 112 -14.00 8.90 -11.29
N ARG A 113 -15.29 8.62 -11.56
CA ARG A 113 -15.93 8.95 -12.87
C ARG A 113 -15.87 10.44 -13.18
N LYS A 114 -16.13 11.31 -12.19
CA LYS A 114 -16.03 12.78 -12.38
C LYS A 114 -14.61 13.24 -12.68
N ALA A 115 -13.60 12.60 -12.10
CA ALA A 115 -12.20 12.88 -12.43
C ALA A 115 -11.90 12.49 -13.89
N GLU A 116 -12.34 11.29 -14.33
CA GLU A 116 -12.23 10.86 -15.73
C GLU A 116 -12.93 11.83 -16.69
N ASP A 117 -14.18 12.23 -16.40
CA ASP A 117 -14.95 13.19 -17.19
C ASP A 117 -14.25 14.56 -17.29
N ALA A 118 -13.48 14.94 -16.26
CA ALA A 118 -12.65 16.14 -16.24
C ALA A 118 -11.28 15.94 -16.93
N GLY A 119 -10.98 14.74 -17.42
CA GLY A 119 -9.69 14.40 -18.04
C GLY A 119 -8.53 14.29 -17.06
N ILE A 120 -8.81 14.10 -15.77
CA ILE A 120 -7.81 13.94 -14.72
C ILE A 120 -7.60 12.44 -14.44
N PRO A 121 -6.43 11.87 -14.76
CA PRO A 121 -6.14 10.47 -14.51
C PRO A 121 -6.11 10.15 -13.01
N VAL A 122 -6.64 8.98 -12.67
CA VAL A 122 -6.67 8.46 -11.29
C VAL A 122 -5.85 7.18 -11.23
N ILE A 123 -4.87 7.15 -10.33
CA ILE A 123 -4.10 5.96 -9.97
C ILE A 123 -4.53 5.55 -8.57
N ALA A 124 -5.13 4.36 -8.45
CA ALA A 124 -5.42 3.77 -7.15
C ALA A 124 -4.11 3.43 -6.44
N TYR A 125 -4.03 3.75 -5.16
CA TYR A 125 -2.84 3.66 -4.35
C TYR A 125 -3.12 2.87 -3.08
N ASP A 126 -2.32 1.87 -2.77
CA ASP A 126 -2.47 0.90 -1.67
C ASP A 126 -3.82 0.15 -1.73
N ARG A 127 -4.97 0.82 -1.61
CA ARG A 127 -6.31 0.21 -1.71
C ARG A 127 -6.89 0.38 -3.11
N PRO A 128 -7.64 -0.63 -3.64
CA PRO A 128 -8.28 -0.50 -4.92
C PRO A 128 -9.45 0.49 -4.84
N ALA A 129 -9.64 1.28 -5.88
CA ALA A 129 -10.84 2.10 -6.04
C ALA A 129 -11.74 1.51 -7.13
N GLU A 130 -13.06 1.60 -6.95
CA GLU A 130 -14.01 1.29 -8.03
C GLU A 130 -14.14 2.50 -8.96
N GLY A 131 -14.48 2.21 -10.23
CA GLY A 131 -14.56 3.22 -11.27
C GLY A 131 -13.40 3.13 -12.27
N PRO A 132 -13.35 4.06 -13.24
CA PRO A 132 -12.37 4.05 -14.34
C PRO A 132 -11.00 4.58 -13.89
N ILE A 133 -10.24 3.78 -13.16
CA ILE A 133 -8.88 4.10 -12.77
C ILE A 133 -7.88 3.75 -13.89
N ASP A 134 -6.84 4.57 -14.05
CA ASP A 134 -5.79 4.40 -15.07
C ASP A 134 -4.80 3.30 -14.71
N ALA A 135 -4.49 3.16 -13.42
CA ALA A 135 -3.61 2.12 -12.90
C ALA A 135 -3.84 1.90 -11.40
N TYR A 136 -3.19 0.86 -10.89
CA TYR A 136 -3.20 0.52 -9.47
C TYR A 136 -1.80 0.12 -9.00
N ILE A 137 -1.37 0.65 -7.87
CA ILE A 137 -0.16 0.23 -7.19
C ILE A 137 -0.49 -0.26 -5.79
N THR A 138 -0.01 -1.45 -5.47
CA THR A 138 -0.28 -2.13 -4.20
C THR A 138 0.70 -3.29 -4.00
N PHE A 139 0.39 -4.16 -3.04
CA PHE A 139 1.09 -5.41 -2.75
C PHE A 139 0.27 -6.63 -3.24
N ASP A 140 0.89 -7.81 -3.28
CA ASP A 140 0.12 -9.05 -3.49
C ASP A 140 -0.60 -9.42 -2.18
N ASN A 141 -1.81 -8.92 -2.04
CA ASN A 141 -2.58 -8.98 -0.80
C ASN A 141 -3.03 -10.42 -0.45
N GLU A 142 -3.26 -11.28 -1.44
CA GLU A 142 -3.54 -12.70 -1.16
C GLU A 142 -2.28 -13.38 -0.64
N LEU A 143 -1.12 -13.11 -1.25
CA LEU A 143 0.18 -13.62 -0.76
C LEU A 143 0.48 -13.12 0.65
N VAL A 144 0.16 -11.86 0.98
CA VAL A 144 0.29 -11.35 2.36
C VAL A 144 -0.47 -12.23 3.35
N GLY A 145 -1.75 -12.50 3.08
CA GLY A 145 -2.57 -13.38 3.93
C GLY A 145 -2.02 -14.82 4.01
N GLU A 146 -1.56 -15.36 2.90
CA GLU A 146 -0.92 -16.69 2.87
C GLU A 146 0.36 -16.72 3.72
N VAL A 147 1.20 -15.70 3.65
CA VAL A 147 2.43 -15.58 4.46
C VAL A 147 2.08 -15.55 5.94
N GLN A 148 1.08 -14.76 6.35
CA GLN A 148 0.61 -14.73 7.74
C GLN A 148 0.08 -16.10 8.19
N GLY A 149 -0.77 -16.74 7.38
CA GLY A 149 -1.32 -18.06 7.69
C GLY A 149 -0.25 -19.15 7.81
N ARG A 150 0.71 -19.18 6.90
CA ARG A 150 1.86 -20.11 6.97
C ARG A 150 2.73 -19.87 8.19
N SER A 151 3.01 -18.60 8.51
CA SER A 151 3.79 -18.24 9.71
C SER A 151 3.09 -18.68 10.99
N LEU A 152 1.76 -18.58 11.03
CA LEU A 152 0.98 -19.03 12.19
C LEU A 152 1.04 -20.56 12.38
N LEU A 153 0.91 -21.33 11.29
CA LEU A 153 1.07 -22.78 11.34
C LEU A 153 2.49 -23.19 11.76
N GLN A 154 3.50 -22.49 11.25
CA GLN A 154 4.90 -22.71 11.66
C GLN A 154 5.09 -22.47 13.17
N ALA A 155 4.49 -21.40 13.70
CA ALA A 155 4.55 -21.08 15.13
C ALA A 155 3.84 -22.12 16.02
N LEU A 156 2.75 -22.71 15.52
CA LEU A 156 2.03 -23.79 16.21
C LEU A 156 2.80 -25.13 16.18
N GLY A 157 3.74 -25.30 15.23
CA GLY A 157 4.59 -26.46 15.11
C GLY A 157 4.00 -27.60 14.25
N GLU A 158 4.75 -28.72 14.18
CA GLU A 158 4.40 -29.86 13.33
C GLU A 158 3.10 -30.59 13.78
N ASP A 159 2.76 -30.47 15.05
CA ASP A 159 1.56 -31.07 15.63
C ASP A 159 0.30 -30.18 15.48
N ALA A 160 0.42 -29.04 14.76
CA ALA A 160 -0.72 -28.15 14.52
C ALA A 160 -1.89 -28.92 13.89
N GLY A 161 -3.10 -28.78 14.48
CA GLY A 161 -4.24 -29.57 14.09
C GLY A 161 -5.59 -28.92 14.41
N ILE A 162 -6.67 -29.61 14.04
CA ILE A 162 -8.05 -29.15 14.25
C ILE A 162 -8.44 -28.98 15.72
N SER A 163 -7.63 -29.47 16.67
CA SER A 163 -7.77 -29.20 18.10
C SER A 163 -7.34 -27.79 18.48
N ASP A 164 -6.49 -27.14 17.66
CA ASP A 164 -5.96 -25.83 17.95
C ASP A 164 -6.96 -24.76 17.52
N LYS A 165 -7.50 -24.08 18.51
CA LYS A 165 -8.45 -22.98 18.29
C LYS A 165 -7.71 -21.67 18.06
N ILE A 166 -7.97 -21.03 16.93
CA ILE A 166 -7.45 -19.69 16.63
C ILE A 166 -8.55 -18.65 16.54
N VAL A 167 -8.18 -17.39 16.71
CA VAL A 167 -9.03 -16.23 16.45
C VAL A 167 -8.52 -15.52 15.21
N MET A 168 -9.41 -15.14 14.30
CA MET A 168 -9.08 -14.27 13.17
C MET A 168 -9.59 -12.85 13.46
N MET A 169 -8.67 -11.89 13.49
CA MET A 169 -8.92 -10.46 13.60
C MET A 169 -8.63 -9.85 12.24
N ASN A 170 -9.66 -9.83 11.37
CA ASN A 170 -9.55 -9.32 10.00
C ASN A 170 -9.59 -7.79 9.98
N GLY A 171 -9.26 -7.19 8.83
CA GLY A 171 -9.31 -5.76 8.62
C GLY A 171 -10.71 -5.18 8.42
N SER A 172 -10.78 -3.92 7.97
CA SER A 172 -12.04 -3.22 7.75
C SER A 172 -12.87 -3.84 6.62
N PRO A 173 -14.19 -4.03 6.79
CA PRO A 173 -15.05 -4.59 5.76
C PRO A 173 -15.21 -3.67 4.53
N THR A 174 -14.93 -2.39 4.64
CA THR A 174 -14.99 -1.41 3.53
C THR A 174 -13.72 -1.37 2.70
N ASP A 175 -12.67 -2.09 3.13
CA ASP A 175 -11.41 -2.22 2.43
C ASP A 175 -11.33 -3.57 1.71
N PRO A 176 -11.35 -3.61 0.36
CA PRO A 176 -11.27 -4.86 -0.39
C PRO A 176 -9.96 -5.63 -0.15
N ASN A 177 -8.86 -4.96 0.21
CA ASN A 177 -7.59 -5.61 0.56
C ASN A 177 -7.78 -6.52 1.79
N ALA A 178 -8.60 -6.10 2.76
CA ALA A 178 -8.90 -6.91 3.94
C ALA A 178 -9.51 -8.27 3.57
N GLN A 179 -10.36 -8.31 2.52
CA GLN A 179 -10.93 -9.55 2.02
C GLN A 179 -9.87 -10.43 1.33
N GLN A 180 -8.92 -9.83 0.62
CA GLN A 180 -7.82 -10.53 -0.02
C GLN A 180 -6.87 -11.13 1.02
N PHE A 181 -6.49 -10.39 2.06
CA PHE A 181 -5.70 -10.90 3.19
C PHE A 181 -6.41 -12.08 3.87
N LYS A 182 -7.70 -11.94 4.16
CA LYS A 182 -8.53 -13.00 4.76
C LYS A 182 -8.58 -14.24 3.86
N ALA A 183 -8.80 -14.08 2.56
CA ALA A 183 -8.83 -15.17 1.60
C ALA A 183 -7.48 -15.91 1.53
N GLY A 184 -6.37 -15.18 1.46
CA GLY A 184 -5.03 -15.74 1.48
C GLY A 184 -4.74 -16.53 2.76
N ALA A 185 -5.07 -15.97 3.94
CA ALA A 185 -4.92 -16.66 5.22
C ALA A 185 -5.75 -17.95 5.29
N LEU A 186 -7.02 -17.90 4.85
CA LEU A 186 -7.91 -19.07 4.83
C LEU A 186 -7.39 -20.19 3.94
N ARG A 187 -6.77 -19.90 2.79
CA ARG A 187 -6.15 -20.94 1.93
C ARG A 187 -5.10 -21.76 2.68
N THR A 188 -4.46 -21.20 3.68
CA THR A 188 -3.42 -21.90 4.47
C THR A 188 -3.96 -22.51 5.76
N LEU A 189 -4.95 -21.88 6.39
CA LEU A 189 -5.43 -22.23 7.72
C LEU A 189 -6.63 -23.20 7.70
N ASP A 190 -7.48 -23.11 6.64
CA ASP A 190 -8.71 -23.88 6.57
C ASP A 190 -8.44 -25.39 6.54
N GLY A 191 -9.16 -26.11 7.39
CA GLY A 191 -8.99 -27.57 7.56
C GLY A 191 -7.72 -27.99 8.30
N LYS A 192 -6.83 -27.04 8.69
CA LYS A 192 -5.62 -27.35 9.47
C LYS A 192 -5.74 -26.96 10.93
N VAL A 193 -6.51 -25.93 11.24
CA VAL A 193 -6.81 -25.47 12.60
C VAL A 193 -8.29 -25.16 12.72
N THR A 194 -8.80 -24.98 13.94
CA THR A 194 -10.18 -24.54 14.15
C THR A 194 -10.25 -23.03 14.29
N ILE A 195 -10.89 -22.35 13.33
CA ILE A 195 -11.20 -20.92 13.43
C ILE A 195 -12.38 -20.75 14.37
N ALA A 196 -12.10 -20.58 15.67
CA ALA A 196 -13.12 -20.50 16.70
C ALA A 196 -13.92 -19.20 16.67
N LYS A 197 -13.31 -18.12 16.21
CA LYS A 197 -13.92 -16.80 15.99
C LYS A 197 -13.23 -16.08 14.84
N SER A 198 -14.03 -15.33 14.07
CA SER A 198 -13.55 -14.46 13.02
C SER A 198 -14.31 -13.13 13.11
N PHE A 199 -13.60 -12.03 13.23
CA PHE A 199 -14.15 -10.68 13.34
C PHE A 199 -13.61 -9.81 12.22
N ASP A 200 -14.47 -9.05 11.56
CA ASP A 200 -14.06 -7.94 10.72
C ASP A 200 -13.98 -6.69 11.61
N THR A 201 -12.91 -5.91 11.50
CA THR A 201 -12.57 -4.83 12.44
C THR A 201 -12.73 -3.50 11.76
N GLU A 202 -13.86 -2.82 12.03
CA GLU A 202 -14.19 -1.53 11.44
C GLU A 202 -13.06 -0.51 11.60
N ASP A 203 -12.81 0.23 10.50
CA ASP A 203 -11.85 1.34 10.40
C ASP A 203 -10.41 0.97 10.78
N TRP A 204 -10.06 -0.32 10.78
CA TRP A 204 -8.74 -0.80 11.20
C TRP A 204 -8.32 -0.35 12.61
N LYS A 205 -9.30 0.00 13.47
CA LYS A 205 -9.04 0.57 14.80
C LYS A 205 -8.57 -0.49 15.80
N PRO A 206 -7.39 -0.30 16.45
CA PRO A 206 -6.91 -1.21 17.50
C PRO A 206 -7.90 -1.41 18.66
N GLN A 207 -8.65 -0.38 19.01
CA GLN A 207 -9.66 -0.43 20.06
C GLN A 207 -10.82 -1.39 19.74
N ASN A 208 -11.19 -1.50 18.44
CA ASN A 208 -12.17 -2.47 17.98
C ASN A 208 -11.61 -3.89 18.05
N ALA A 209 -10.32 -4.09 17.72
CA ALA A 209 -9.64 -5.37 17.87
C ALA A 209 -9.55 -5.81 19.35
N GLU A 210 -9.24 -4.89 20.26
CA GLU A 210 -9.24 -5.15 21.72
C GLU A 210 -10.62 -5.62 22.22
N LYS A 211 -11.68 -4.92 21.82
CA LYS A 211 -13.07 -5.30 22.16
C LYS A 211 -13.43 -6.69 21.60
N ASN A 212 -13.13 -6.95 20.33
CA ASN A 212 -13.39 -8.22 19.66
C ASN A 212 -12.62 -9.37 20.33
N MET A 213 -11.35 -9.13 20.69
CA MET A 213 -10.52 -10.12 21.36
C MET A 213 -11.03 -10.40 22.79
N THR A 214 -11.49 -9.38 23.51
CA THR A 214 -12.14 -9.55 24.81
C THR A 214 -13.40 -10.43 24.69
N GLU A 215 -14.21 -10.23 23.63
CA GLU A 215 -15.35 -11.12 23.35
C GLU A 215 -14.90 -12.57 23.08
N ALA A 216 -13.85 -12.75 22.27
CA ALA A 216 -13.31 -14.08 21.98
C ALA A 216 -12.83 -14.79 23.25
N ILE A 217 -12.08 -14.10 24.11
CA ILE A 217 -11.60 -14.63 25.40
C ILE A 217 -12.77 -15.10 26.29
N ASN A 218 -13.82 -14.30 26.38
CA ASN A 218 -15.01 -14.64 27.19
C ASN A 218 -15.76 -15.85 26.65
N LYS A 219 -15.76 -16.09 25.35
CA LYS A 219 -16.49 -17.20 24.71
C LYS A 219 -15.69 -18.48 24.57
N ILE A 220 -14.40 -18.38 24.32
CA ILE A 220 -13.52 -19.52 24.04
C ILE A 220 -12.79 -19.98 25.32
N GLY A 221 -12.39 -19.02 26.16
CA GLY A 221 -11.45 -19.19 27.24
C GLY A 221 -10.03 -18.81 26.83
N LYS A 222 -9.36 -17.98 27.64
CA LYS A 222 -8.03 -17.44 27.32
C LYS A 222 -6.96 -18.52 27.10
N ASN A 223 -7.04 -19.66 27.75
CA ASN A 223 -6.06 -20.75 27.65
C ASN A 223 -6.30 -21.66 26.44
N ASP A 224 -7.49 -21.57 25.83
CA ASP A 224 -7.89 -22.39 24.68
C ASP A 224 -7.53 -21.71 23.33
N ILE A 225 -7.19 -20.44 23.36
CA ILE A 225 -6.75 -19.68 22.16
C ILE A 225 -5.27 -19.99 21.94
N LYS A 226 -4.98 -20.75 20.86
CA LYS A 226 -3.61 -21.23 20.59
C LYS A 226 -2.82 -20.28 19.69
N ALA A 227 -3.51 -19.47 18.86
CA ALA A 227 -2.88 -18.44 18.04
C ALA A 227 -3.90 -17.38 17.61
N VAL A 228 -3.43 -16.23 17.16
CA VAL A 228 -4.28 -15.17 16.62
C VAL A 228 -3.74 -14.71 15.27
N TYR A 229 -4.54 -14.86 14.23
CA TYR A 229 -4.33 -14.11 13.00
C TYR A 229 -4.81 -12.68 13.24
N ALA A 230 -3.91 -11.71 13.18
CA ALA A 230 -4.23 -10.29 13.13
C ALA A 230 -3.81 -9.74 11.78
N ALA A 231 -4.74 -9.13 11.07
CA ALA A 231 -4.53 -8.71 9.69
C ALA A 231 -3.47 -7.60 9.57
N ASN A 232 -3.29 -6.76 10.61
CA ASN A 232 -2.18 -5.80 10.67
C ASN A 232 -1.65 -5.60 12.09
N ASP A 233 -0.60 -4.81 12.23
CA ASP A 233 0.13 -4.58 13.48
C ASP A 233 -0.63 -3.73 14.49
N GLY A 234 -1.44 -2.79 14.03
CA GLY A 234 -2.35 -2.03 14.89
C GLY A 234 -3.36 -2.95 15.57
N LEU A 235 -4.00 -3.84 14.80
CA LEU A 235 -4.94 -4.84 15.32
C LEU A 235 -4.23 -5.84 16.23
N ALA A 236 -3.01 -6.28 15.89
CA ALA A 236 -2.19 -7.13 16.76
C ALA A 236 -1.93 -6.45 18.12
N GLY A 237 -1.68 -5.15 18.14
CA GLY A 237 -1.55 -4.37 19.36
C GLY A 237 -2.80 -4.45 20.23
N GLY A 238 -3.99 -4.20 19.68
CA GLY A 238 -5.26 -4.31 20.39
C GLY A 238 -5.54 -5.71 20.94
N VAL A 239 -5.20 -6.74 20.15
CA VAL A 239 -5.28 -8.16 20.58
C VAL A 239 -4.39 -8.42 21.80
N ILE A 240 -3.13 -7.93 21.75
CA ILE A 240 -2.14 -8.10 22.83
C ILE A 240 -2.62 -7.42 24.12
N GLU A 241 -3.16 -6.20 24.04
CA GLU A 241 -3.70 -5.49 25.19
C GLU A 241 -4.86 -6.26 25.83
N ALA A 242 -5.80 -6.79 25.03
CA ALA A 242 -6.90 -7.60 25.56
C ALA A 242 -6.41 -8.88 26.26
N LEU A 243 -5.42 -9.57 25.69
CA LEU A 243 -4.84 -10.79 26.30
C LEU A 243 -4.13 -10.46 27.63
N LYS A 244 -3.33 -9.40 27.67
CA LYS A 244 -2.65 -8.92 28.89
C LYS A 244 -3.67 -8.52 29.97
N ALA A 245 -4.72 -7.78 29.59
CA ALA A 245 -5.81 -7.41 30.51
C ALA A 245 -6.54 -8.63 31.11
N ALA A 246 -6.64 -9.72 30.34
CA ALA A 246 -7.19 -11.00 30.83
C ALA A 246 -6.18 -11.80 31.67
N GLY A 247 -4.97 -11.28 31.91
CA GLY A 247 -3.93 -11.94 32.70
C GLY A 247 -3.26 -13.11 31.97
N VAL A 248 -3.09 -13.00 30.65
CA VAL A 248 -2.26 -13.91 29.85
C VAL A 248 -0.82 -13.38 29.90
N THR A 249 0.09 -14.16 30.47
CA THR A 249 1.51 -13.82 30.61
C THR A 249 2.37 -14.43 29.51
N ASP A 250 1.96 -15.57 28.97
CA ASP A 250 2.59 -16.26 27.85
C ASP A 250 1.65 -16.10 26.65
N LEU A 251 1.97 -15.12 25.81
CA LEU A 251 1.12 -14.76 24.68
C LEU A 251 1.17 -15.84 23.60
N PRO A 252 0.03 -16.26 23.03
CA PRO A 252 0.02 -17.14 21.89
C PRO A 252 0.67 -16.45 20.67
N PRO A 253 1.13 -17.18 19.64
CA PRO A 253 1.60 -16.59 18.41
C PRO A 253 0.55 -15.65 17.80
N ILE A 254 0.97 -14.40 17.50
CA ILE A 254 0.13 -13.36 16.91
C ILE A 254 0.82 -12.86 15.65
N THR A 255 0.10 -12.86 14.52
CA THR A 255 0.59 -12.29 13.27
C THR A 255 0.36 -10.78 13.22
N GLY A 256 0.95 -10.14 12.23
CA GLY A 256 0.71 -8.75 11.88
C GLY A 256 1.12 -8.48 10.45
N GLN A 257 0.96 -7.23 10.03
CA GLN A 257 1.35 -6.71 8.73
C GLN A 257 1.70 -5.23 8.92
N ASP A 258 2.51 -4.69 8.04
CA ASP A 258 2.97 -3.31 7.93
C ASP A 258 4.35 -3.06 8.57
N ALA A 259 4.83 -3.97 9.42
CA ALA A 259 6.10 -3.85 10.16
C ALA A 259 6.23 -2.50 10.88
N GLU A 260 5.13 -2.04 11.52
CA GLU A 260 5.13 -0.82 12.32
C GLU A 260 6.20 -0.86 13.41
N LEU A 261 6.81 0.29 13.73
CA LEU A 261 7.87 0.35 14.75
C LEU A 261 7.46 -0.26 16.10
N PRO A 262 6.23 -0.03 16.63
CA PRO A 262 5.78 -0.73 17.84
C PRO A 262 5.72 -2.25 17.67
N ALA A 263 5.33 -2.74 16.49
CA ALA A 263 5.26 -4.17 16.21
C ALA A 263 6.64 -4.81 16.08
N VAL A 264 7.57 -4.15 15.39
CA VAL A 264 8.97 -4.61 15.33
C VAL A 264 9.56 -4.73 16.74
N ARG A 265 9.26 -3.79 17.64
CA ARG A 265 9.66 -3.88 19.06
C ARG A 265 8.99 -5.05 19.77
N ARG A 266 7.69 -5.34 19.52
CA ARG A 266 6.99 -6.51 20.05
C ARG A 266 7.56 -7.83 19.51
N ILE A 267 8.01 -7.84 18.26
CA ILE A 267 8.71 -9.00 17.68
C ILE A 267 10.04 -9.21 18.40
N VAL A 268 10.82 -8.15 18.66
CA VAL A 268 12.07 -8.22 19.43
C VAL A 268 11.82 -8.80 20.83
N THR A 269 10.79 -8.38 21.54
CA THR A 269 10.46 -8.89 22.88
C THR A 269 9.79 -10.28 22.87
N GLY A 270 9.23 -10.70 21.71
CA GLY A 270 8.48 -11.95 21.56
C GLY A 270 6.98 -11.84 21.87
N GLU A 271 6.46 -10.64 22.09
CA GLU A 271 5.02 -10.40 22.29
C GLU A 271 4.21 -10.55 20.99
N GLN A 272 4.85 -10.37 19.82
CA GLN A 272 4.29 -10.64 18.50
C GLN A 272 5.21 -11.61 17.77
N TYR A 273 4.63 -12.58 17.05
CA TYR A 273 5.42 -13.61 16.38
C TYR A 273 6.08 -13.11 15.11
N MET A 274 5.32 -12.39 14.28
CA MET A 274 5.79 -11.84 13.02
C MET A 274 4.95 -10.66 12.55
N SER A 275 5.49 -9.92 11.58
CA SER A 275 4.75 -8.95 10.76
C SER A 275 5.11 -9.14 9.30
N VAL A 276 4.17 -8.93 8.38
CA VAL A 276 4.51 -8.83 6.95
C VAL A 276 5.03 -7.43 6.68
N TYR A 277 6.27 -7.35 6.27
CA TYR A 277 6.90 -6.10 5.86
C TYR A 277 6.43 -5.71 4.47
N LYS A 278 5.82 -4.54 4.40
CA LYS A 278 5.45 -3.81 3.20
C LYS A 278 6.42 -2.63 3.06
N PRO A 279 7.27 -2.61 2.03
CA PRO A 279 8.24 -1.53 1.87
C PRO A 279 7.56 -0.24 1.36
N TYR A 280 6.87 0.46 2.23
CA TYR A 280 6.13 1.70 1.94
C TYR A 280 6.96 2.78 1.22
N PRO A 281 8.24 3.00 1.57
CA PRO A 281 9.06 3.93 0.80
C PRO A 281 9.16 3.55 -0.68
N GLN A 282 9.30 2.27 -1.01
CA GLN A 282 9.36 1.79 -2.40
C GLN A 282 8.02 1.94 -3.11
N GLU A 283 6.91 1.63 -2.44
CA GLU A 283 5.57 1.84 -2.98
C GLU A 283 5.32 3.32 -3.26
N ALA A 284 5.61 4.20 -2.29
CA ALA A 284 5.42 5.63 -2.40
C ALA A 284 6.28 6.26 -3.51
N GLU A 285 7.57 5.85 -3.63
CA GLU A 285 8.43 6.28 -4.73
C GLU A 285 7.88 5.85 -6.08
N ARG A 286 7.44 4.60 -6.19
CA ARG A 286 6.87 4.06 -7.42
C ARG A 286 5.57 4.75 -7.80
N ALA A 287 4.68 5.01 -6.82
CA ALA A 287 3.46 5.78 -7.05
C ALA A 287 3.75 7.19 -7.59
N ALA A 288 4.74 7.87 -7.01
CA ALA A 288 5.17 9.19 -7.49
C ALA A 288 5.75 9.12 -8.92
N GLU A 289 6.55 8.09 -9.25
CA GLU A 289 7.07 7.88 -10.61
C GLU A 289 5.93 7.65 -11.62
N MET A 290 4.94 6.82 -11.27
CA MET A 290 3.76 6.58 -12.11
C MET A 290 2.95 7.87 -12.30
N ALA A 291 2.68 8.62 -11.22
CA ALA A 291 1.94 9.87 -11.27
C ALA A 291 2.63 10.92 -12.17
N VAL A 292 3.94 11.12 -11.98
CA VAL A 292 4.71 12.07 -12.79
C VAL A 292 4.77 11.65 -14.25
N ALA A 293 4.99 10.36 -14.54
CA ALA A 293 5.02 9.85 -15.92
C ALA A 293 3.66 10.06 -16.61
N LYS A 294 2.55 9.77 -15.91
CA LYS A 294 1.19 9.94 -16.42
C LYS A 294 0.86 11.41 -16.68
N ALA A 295 1.10 12.29 -15.71
CA ALA A 295 0.87 13.73 -15.83
C ALA A 295 1.68 14.39 -16.94
N GLN A 296 2.89 13.87 -17.21
CA GLN A 296 3.76 14.37 -18.27
C GLN A 296 3.50 13.74 -19.65
N GLY A 297 2.54 12.80 -19.78
CA GLY A 297 2.26 12.09 -21.02
C GLY A 297 3.41 11.18 -21.48
N LYS A 298 4.20 10.64 -20.54
CA LYS A 298 5.30 9.71 -20.81
C LYS A 298 4.81 8.26 -20.83
N ASP A 299 3.97 7.92 -21.79
CA ASP A 299 3.26 6.64 -21.83
C ASP A 299 4.19 5.43 -21.79
N ILE A 300 5.29 5.43 -22.55
CA ILE A 300 6.27 4.32 -22.54
C ILE A 300 6.87 4.11 -21.14
N GLN A 301 7.16 5.20 -20.42
CA GLN A 301 7.66 5.11 -19.05
C GLN A 301 6.57 4.61 -18.12
N PHE A 302 5.34 5.11 -18.25
CA PHE A 302 4.20 4.66 -17.46
C PHE A 302 3.92 3.17 -17.65
N ASP A 303 3.89 2.68 -18.89
CA ASP A 303 3.71 1.26 -19.23
C ASP A 303 4.84 0.39 -18.65
N ALA A 304 6.09 0.90 -18.66
CA ALA A 304 7.22 0.19 -18.07
C ALA A 304 7.12 0.09 -16.54
N LEU A 305 6.38 0.99 -15.89
CA LEU A 305 6.13 0.99 -14.44
C LEU A 305 4.93 0.12 -14.04
N THR A 306 4.00 -0.19 -14.97
CA THR A 306 2.73 -0.89 -14.73
C THR A 306 2.67 -2.23 -15.46
N ARG A 307 3.58 -3.15 -15.11
CA ARG A 307 3.73 -4.44 -15.82
C ARG A 307 2.73 -5.50 -15.45
N ASP A 308 2.16 -5.40 -14.26
CA ASP A 308 1.19 -6.33 -13.74
C ASP A 308 -0.22 -6.01 -14.24
N ARG A 309 -1.14 -6.93 -14.08
CA ARG A 309 -2.56 -6.71 -14.38
C ARG A 309 -3.38 -7.27 -13.22
N VAL A 310 -4.32 -6.47 -12.74
CA VAL A 310 -5.26 -6.87 -11.69
C VAL A 310 -6.70 -6.64 -12.13
N ASP A 311 -7.60 -7.35 -11.51
CA ASP A 311 -9.04 -7.19 -11.70
C ASP A 311 -9.63 -6.46 -10.48
N SER A 312 -10.56 -5.55 -10.73
CA SER A 312 -11.46 -5.01 -9.70
C SER A 312 -12.88 -5.52 -9.92
N PRO A 313 -13.80 -5.31 -8.97
CA PRO A 313 -15.21 -5.67 -9.19
C PRO A 313 -15.84 -5.02 -10.43
N THR A 314 -15.38 -3.85 -10.81
CA THR A 314 -15.95 -3.05 -11.91
C THR A 314 -15.13 -3.08 -13.20
N HIS A 315 -13.83 -3.38 -13.14
CA HIS A 315 -12.92 -3.34 -14.31
C HIS A 315 -11.97 -4.52 -14.31
N LYS A 316 -11.63 -5.01 -15.51
CA LYS A 316 -10.72 -6.13 -15.75
C LYS A 316 -9.40 -5.66 -16.39
N GLY A 317 -8.30 -6.33 -16.03
CA GLY A 317 -7.01 -6.10 -16.66
C GLY A 317 -6.42 -4.72 -16.40
N ILE A 318 -6.73 -4.12 -15.24
CA ILE A 318 -6.19 -2.82 -14.83
C ILE A 318 -4.66 -2.91 -14.79
N ALA A 319 -3.99 -1.95 -15.42
CA ALA A 319 -2.54 -1.81 -15.36
C ALA A 319 -2.08 -1.65 -13.91
N ALA A 320 -1.12 -2.45 -13.45
CA ALA A 320 -0.74 -2.44 -12.03
C ALA A 320 0.76 -2.58 -11.80
N HIS A 321 1.18 -2.25 -10.59
CA HIS A 321 2.47 -2.56 -10.02
C HIS A 321 2.28 -3.23 -8.66
N LEU A 322 2.76 -4.47 -8.53
CA LEU A 322 2.71 -5.23 -7.27
C LEU A 322 4.08 -5.15 -6.59
N VAL A 323 4.13 -4.53 -5.42
CA VAL A 323 5.36 -4.38 -4.63
C VAL A 323 5.60 -5.68 -3.85
N PRO A 324 6.82 -6.26 -3.87
CA PRO A 324 7.14 -7.47 -3.10
C PRO A 324 7.02 -7.27 -1.59
N VAL A 325 6.64 -8.34 -0.87
CA VAL A 325 6.51 -8.37 0.59
C VAL A 325 7.38 -9.44 1.23
N VAL A 326 7.76 -9.25 2.49
CA VAL A 326 8.61 -10.18 3.25
C VAL A 326 8.06 -10.38 4.66
N ALA A 327 8.06 -11.64 5.17
CA ALA A 327 7.78 -11.89 6.57
C ALA A 327 8.94 -11.41 7.44
N VAL A 328 8.69 -10.53 8.40
CA VAL A 328 9.65 -10.12 9.44
C VAL A 328 9.39 -10.92 10.70
N THR A 329 10.44 -11.58 11.17
CA THR A 329 10.49 -12.32 12.43
C THR A 329 11.70 -11.88 13.24
N LYS A 330 11.89 -12.42 14.45
CA LYS A 330 13.10 -12.15 15.25
C LYS A 330 14.41 -12.36 14.48
N ASP A 331 14.41 -13.31 13.55
CA ASP A 331 15.64 -13.79 12.91
C ASP A 331 16.12 -12.89 11.77
N ASN A 332 15.26 -12.02 11.22
CA ASN A 332 15.55 -11.25 10.00
C ASN A 332 15.25 -9.74 10.06
N ILE A 333 14.97 -9.19 11.24
CA ILE A 333 14.71 -7.74 11.39
C ILE A 333 15.83 -6.89 10.78
N LYS A 334 17.10 -7.31 10.99
CA LYS A 334 18.26 -6.58 10.50
C LYS A 334 18.34 -6.61 8.97
N ASP A 335 18.04 -7.76 8.38
CA ASP A 335 18.16 -8.01 6.94
C ASP A 335 16.92 -7.55 6.15
N THR A 336 15.91 -7.02 6.84
CA THR A 336 14.67 -6.49 6.28
C THR A 336 14.53 -4.99 6.59
N VAL A 337 13.73 -4.62 7.58
CA VAL A 337 13.36 -3.23 7.89
C VAL A 337 14.56 -2.32 8.20
N VAL A 338 15.68 -2.88 8.68
CA VAL A 338 16.90 -2.08 8.94
C VAL A 338 17.72 -1.92 7.66
N SER A 339 17.95 -3.02 6.92
CA SER A 339 18.75 -2.98 5.67
C SER A 339 18.10 -2.08 4.61
N ASP A 340 16.78 -2.05 4.56
CA ASP A 340 16.01 -1.23 3.61
C ASP A 340 15.87 0.23 4.07
N GLY A 341 16.39 0.56 5.26
CA GLY A 341 16.38 1.93 5.78
C GLY A 341 15.00 2.40 6.29
N MET A 342 14.06 1.48 6.53
CA MET A 342 12.75 1.84 7.12
C MET A 342 12.92 2.32 8.56
N TYR A 343 13.82 1.67 9.31
CA TYR A 343 14.16 2.04 10.69
C TYR A 343 15.66 1.91 10.94
N GLU A 344 16.18 2.82 11.77
CA GLU A 344 17.49 2.67 12.35
C GLU A 344 17.45 1.68 13.54
N VAL A 345 18.57 0.99 13.80
CA VAL A 345 18.66 0.12 14.99
C VAL A 345 18.36 0.88 16.28
N SER A 346 18.71 2.17 16.36
CA SER A 346 18.42 3.05 17.49
C SER A 346 16.92 3.29 17.70
N ASP A 347 16.13 3.29 16.63
CA ASP A 347 14.66 3.44 16.71
C ASP A 347 14.02 2.21 17.33
N ILE A 348 14.49 1.02 16.93
CA ILE A 348 14.00 -0.26 17.42
C ILE A 348 14.48 -0.51 18.85
N CYS A 349 15.79 -0.39 19.05
CA CYS A 349 16.49 -0.80 20.25
C CYS A 349 16.62 0.34 21.28
N THR A 350 15.52 0.67 21.95
CA THR A 350 15.53 1.61 23.08
C THR A 350 16.33 1.06 24.26
N PRO A 351 16.72 1.90 25.24
CA PRO A 351 17.42 1.43 26.44
C PRO A 351 16.71 0.30 27.18
N SER A 352 15.35 0.32 27.20
CA SER A 352 14.54 -0.72 27.84
C SER A 352 14.57 -2.07 27.10
N LEU A 353 14.89 -2.09 25.81
CA LEU A 353 14.94 -3.27 24.96
C LEU A 353 16.38 -3.76 24.71
N ALA A 354 17.38 -3.21 25.40
CA ALA A 354 18.79 -3.49 25.12
C ALA A 354 19.14 -4.98 25.22
N ALA A 355 18.59 -5.70 26.21
CA ALA A 355 18.82 -7.13 26.39
C ALA A 355 18.22 -7.96 25.24
N ASP A 356 16.97 -7.68 24.89
CA ASP A 356 16.27 -8.38 23.81
C ASP A 356 16.91 -8.10 22.44
N CYS A 357 17.33 -6.86 22.19
CA CYS A 357 18.06 -6.50 20.98
C CYS A 357 19.43 -7.20 20.87
N THR A 358 20.10 -7.45 21.99
CA THR A 358 21.35 -8.24 21.99
C THR A 358 21.05 -9.70 21.68
N ALA A 359 19.98 -10.26 22.26
CA ALA A 359 19.57 -11.63 22.02
C ALA A 359 19.13 -11.87 20.56
N THR A 360 18.59 -10.86 19.87
CA THR A 360 18.22 -10.92 18.44
C THR A 360 19.35 -10.53 17.49
N GLY A 361 20.55 -10.21 18.00
CA GLY A 361 21.70 -9.82 17.17
C GLY A 361 21.59 -8.42 16.53
N LEU A 362 20.61 -7.60 16.91
CA LEU A 362 20.48 -6.22 16.44
C LEU A 362 21.53 -5.29 17.05
N ARG A 363 21.98 -5.59 18.26
CA ARG A 363 23.12 -4.94 18.93
C ARG A 363 24.22 -5.95 19.23
N LYS A 364 25.48 -5.49 19.15
CA LYS A 364 26.65 -6.26 19.57
C LYS A 364 26.85 -6.17 21.08
#